data_614b8060ba3363d61d5516cfb294ca94
#
_entry.id   614b8060ba3363d61d5516cfb294ca94
#
_cell.length_a   1.000
_cell.length_b   1.000
_cell.length_c   1.000
_cell.angle_alpha   90.00
_cell.angle_beta   90.00
_cell.angle_gamma   90.00
#
_symmetry.space_group_name_H-M   'P 1'
#
loop_
_entity.id
_entity.type
_entity.pdbx_description
1 polymer ?
#
loop_
_entity_poly.entity_id
_entity_poly.type
_entity_poly.pdbx_seq_one_letter_code
_entity_poly.pdbx_strand_id
1 'polypeptide(L)'
;MSERTVFQSISRKHVLSVTPQATVRDAACVMTRANCGSVLVMELPDTLLGILTERDLMTRVLAKGLDPDGTSVREVMTPNPICVPPETLVSDAVVLMLERGFRHLPLVAGAKVLGVFSVRDALPREIGAAVSLSEFREQVNDALG
;
A
#
# COMPACT_ATOMS: atom_id res chain seq x y z
N MET A 1 15.90 4.48 23.99
CA MET A 1 15.49 3.54 22.93
C MET A 1 15.46 4.29 21.61
N SER A 2 16.11 3.75 20.61
CA SER A 2 16.00 4.31 19.27
C SER A 2 14.66 3.94 18.67
N GLU A 3 14.00 4.91 18.04
CA GLU A 3 12.76 4.66 17.32
C GLU A 3 13.04 3.88 16.05
N ARG A 4 12.05 3.10 15.62
CA ARG A 4 12.13 2.36 14.35
C ARG A 4 12.00 3.32 13.18
N THR A 5 12.72 3.02 12.11
CA THR A 5 12.50 3.67 10.82
C THR A 5 11.35 2.98 10.08
N VAL A 6 10.77 3.69 9.12
CA VAL A 6 9.72 3.11 8.28
C VAL A 6 10.22 1.89 7.52
N PHE A 7 11.48 1.90 7.05
CA PHE A 7 12.04 0.75 6.35
C PHE A 7 12.15 -0.49 7.25
N GLN A 8 12.52 -0.30 8.51
CA GLN A 8 12.57 -1.39 9.50
C GLN A 8 11.20 -1.96 9.82
N SER A 9 10.15 -1.17 9.62
CA SER A 9 8.79 -1.50 10.05
C SER A 9 7.93 -2.11 8.97
N ILE A 10 8.25 -1.89 7.68
CA ILE A 10 7.43 -2.45 6.61
C ILE A 10 7.51 -3.97 6.61
N SER A 11 6.35 -4.60 6.51
CA SER A 11 6.22 -6.05 6.53
C SER A 11 6.62 -6.69 5.20
N ARG A 12 6.51 -5.94 4.11
CA ARG A 12 6.82 -6.42 2.76
C ARG A 12 7.99 -5.63 2.17
N LYS A 13 9.05 -6.33 1.86
CA LYS A 13 10.27 -5.74 1.30
C LYS A 13 10.31 -5.71 -0.23
N HIS A 14 9.25 -6.18 -0.89
CA HIS A 14 9.12 -6.05 -2.33
C HIS A 14 8.11 -4.97 -2.70
N VAL A 15 8.32 -4.37 -3.86
CA VAL A 15 7.40 -3.39 -4.42
C VAL A 15 6.26 -4.13 -5.12
N LEU A 16 5.03 -3.88 -4.68
CA LEU A 16 3.84 -4.36 -5.36
C LEU A 16 3.37 -3.26 -6.31
N SER A 17 3.39 -3.53 -7.60
CA SER A 17 3.07 -2.51 -8.60
C SER A 17 2.30 -3.04 -9.78
N VAL A 18 1.62 -2.14 -10.47
CA VAL A 18 0.97 -2.37 -11.76
C VAL A 18 1.38 -1.26 -12.72
N THR A 19 1.23 -1.50 -14.02
CA THR A 19 1.46 -0.48 -15.04
C THR A 19 0.26 0.46 -15.12
N PRO A 20 0.43 1.69 -15.65
CA PRO A 20 -0.68 2.65 -15.72
C PRO A 20 -1.82 2.21 -16.64
N GLN A 21 -1.56 1.29 -17.56
CA GLN A 21 -2.58 0.75 -18.47
C GLN A 21 -3.35 -0.44 -17.89
N ALA A 22 -2.91 -0.98 -16.76
CA ALA A 22 -3.63 -2.06 -16.09
C ALA A 22 -5.04 -1.60 -15.73
N THR A 23 -5.99 -2.53 -15.77
CA THR A 23 -7.37 -2.21 -15.37
C THR A 23 -7.48 -2.15 -13.85
N VAL A 24 -8.52 -1.48 -13.38
CA VAL A 24 -8.85 -1.44 -11.96
C VAL A 24 -9.07 -2.87 -11.43
N ARG A 25 -9.70 -3.74 -12.24
CA ARG A 25 -9.87 -5.14 -11.85
C ARG A 25 -8.54 -5.85 -11.68
N ASP A 26 -7.59 -5.64 -12.60
CA ASP A 26 -6.25 -6.22 -12.48
C ASP A 26 -5.57 -5.80 -11.16
N ALA A 27 -5.66 -4.52 -10.85
CA ALA A 27 -5.09 -3.99 -9.61
C ALA A 27 -5.74 -4.61 -8.38
N ALA A 28 -7.07 -4.73 -8.37
CA ALA A 28 -7.79 -5.35 -7.27
C ALA A 28 -7.37 -6.82 -7.08
N CYS A 29 -7.17 -7.55 -8.18
CA CYS A 29 -6.70 -8.94 -8.13
C CYS A 29 -5.28 -9.03 -7.56
N VAL A 30 -4.38 -8.15 -7.98
CA VAL A 30 -3.00 -8.10 -7.47
C VAL A 30 -3.00 -7.82 -5.97
N MET A 31 -3.76 -6.82 -5.53
CA MET A 31 -3.90 -6.46 -4.12
C MET A 31 -4.47 -7.62 -3.29
N THR A 32 -5.49 -8.28 -3.82
CA THR A 32 -6.16 -9.39 -3.14
C THR A 32 -5.21 -10.58 -2.95
N ARG A 33 -4.47 -10.96 -3.99
CA ARG A 33 -3.51 -12.07 -3.92
C ARG A 33 -2.38 -11.77 -2.93
N ALA A 34 -1.95 -10.52 -2.86
CA ALA A 34 -0.87 -10.10 -1.97
C ALA A 34 -1.36 -9.74 -0.57
N ASN A 35 -2.67 -9.71 -0.35
CA ASN A 35 -3.30 -9.27 0.90
C ASN A 35 -2.79 -7.88 1.32
N CYS A 36 -2.78 -6.96 0.38
CA CYS A 36 -2.32 -5.59 0.57
C CYS A 36 -3.44 -4.60 0.26
N GLY A 37 -3.50 -3.52 1.04
CA GLY A 37 -4.49 -2.46 0.86
C GLY A 37 -4.09 -1.39 -0.16
N SER A 38 -2.95 -1.54 -0.81
CA SER A 38 -2.48 -0.59 -1.83
C SER A 38 -1.61 -1.27 -2.87
N VAL A 39 -1.47 -0.61 -4.01
CA VAL A 39 -0.56 -1.00 -5.07
C VAL A 39 0.00 0.28 -5.69
N LEU A 40 1.28 0.26 -6.04
CA LEU A 40 1.91 1.38 -6.73
C LEU A 40 1.64 1.29 -8.23
N VAL A 41 1.48 2.43 -8.87
CA VAL A 41 1.38 2.51 -10.33
C VAL A 41 2.72 3.02 -10.84
N MET A 42 3.40 2.17 -11.58
CA MET A 42 4.78 2.43 -12.01
C MET A 42 4.92 2.23 -13.50
N GLU A 43 5.73 3.08 -14.10
CA GLU A 43 6.19 2.94 -15.46
C GLU A 43 7.63 2.42 -15.42
N LEU A 44 7.90 1.40 -16.20
CA LEU A 44 9.22 0.77 -16.19
C LEU A 44 10.30 1.71 -16.72
N PRO A 45 11.56 1.63 -16.18
CA PRO A 45 11.96 0.65 -15.18
C PRO A 45 11.64 1.03 -13.73
N ASP A 46 11.62 2.32 -13.37
CA ASP A 46 11.54 2.73 -11.94
C ASP A 46 10.76 4.02 -11.72
N THR A 47 9.86 4.40 -12.62
CA THR A 47 9.12 5.66 -12.48
C THR A 47 7.82 5.46 -11.71
N LEU A 48 7.74 6.02 -10.52
CA LEU A 48 6.52 6.02 -9.71
C LEU A 48 5.56 7.10 -10.23
N LEU A 49 4.40 6.68 -10.70
CA LEU A 49 3.36 7.58 -11.22
C LEU A 49 2.27 7.88 -10.21
N GLY A 50 1.89 6.90 -9.41
CA GLY A 50 0.79 7.06 -8.48
C GLY A 50 0.66 5.89 -7.51
N ILE A 51 -0.36 5.99 -6.67
CA ILE A 51 -0.75 4.93 -5.74
C ILE A 51 -2.25 4.70 -5.87
N LEU A 52 -2.65 3.44 -5.81
CA LEU A 52 -4.04 3.03 -5.78
C LEU A 52 -4.29 2.26 -4.50
N THR A 53 -5.29 2.70 -3.73
CA THR A 53 -5.63 2.08 -2.45
C THR A 53 -7.01 1.44 -2.51
N GLU A 54 -7.32 0.57 -1.55
CA GLU A 54 -8.65 -0.01 -1.41
C GLU A 54 -9.72 1.08 -1.24
N ARG A 55 -9.36 2.20 -0.59
CA ARG A 55 -10.27 3.35 -0.48
C ARG A 55 -10.58 3.96 -1.83
N ASP A 56 -9.58 4.07 -2.71
CA ASP A 56 -9.77 4.58 -4.07
C ASP A 56 -10.71 3.67 -4.86
N LEU A 57 -10.58 2.35 -4.71
CA LEU A 57 -11.47 1.39 -5.35
C LEU A 57 -12.91 1.60 -4.90
N MET A 58 -13.13 1.84 -3.63
CA MET A 58 -14.45 2.09 -3.08
C MET A 58 -15.02 3.44 -3.53
N THR A 59 -14.25 4.52 -3.36
CA THR A 59 -14.77 5.87 -3.56
C THR A 59 -14.74 6.36 -4.99
N ARG A 60 -13.75 5.91 -5.77
CA ARG A 60 -13.52 6.41 -7.14
C ARG A 60 -13.97 5.46 -8.22
N VAL A 61 -14.18 4.19 -7.89
CA VAL A 61 -14.64 3.18 -8.85
C VAL A 61 -16.03 2.72 -8.51
N LEU A 62 -16.21 2.04 -7.39
CA LEU A 62 -17.49 1.44 -7.01
C LEU A 62 -18.56 2.50 -6.80
N ALA A 63 -18.30 3.52 -5.98
CA ALA A 63 -19.28 4.57 -5.68
C ALA A 63 -19.61 5.43 -6.89
N LYS A 64 -18.70 5.52 -7.86
CA LYS A 64 -18.91 6.27 -9.11
C LYS A 64 -19.54 5.44 -10.22
N GLY A 65 -19.74 4.15 -10.00
CA GLY A 65 -20.33 3.26 -10.99
C GLY A 65 -19.45 3.02 -12.21
N LEU A 66 -18.11 3.13 -12.05
CA LEU A 66 -17.21 2.86 -13.16
C LEU A 66 -17.06 1.36 -13.39
N ASP A 67 -16.85 0.99 -14.66
CA ASP A 67 -16.59 -0.40 -15.03
C ASP A 67 -15.16 -0.78 -14.67
N PRO A 68 -14.95 -1.74 -13.75
CA PRO A 68 -13.58 -2.14 -13.35
C PRO A 68 -12.77 -2.74 -14.50
N ASP A 69 -13.41 -3.31 -15.50
CA ASP A 69 -12.72 -3.90 -16.65
C ASP A 69 -12.43 -2.88 -17.75
N GLY A 70 -13.16 -1.77 -17.74
CA GLY A 70 -13.02 -0.71 -18.76
C GLY A 70 -12.28 0.53 -18.24
N THR A 71 -11.87 0.55 -16.97
CA THR A 71 -11.21 1.71 -16.37
C THR A 71 -9.74 1.37 -16.06
N SER A 72 -8.81 2.20 -16.55
CA SER A 72 -7.40 2.01 -16.23
C SER A 72 -7.09 2.58 -14.85
N VAL A 73 -6.07 2.02 -14.20
CA VAL A 73 -5.65 2.51 -12.87
C VAL A 73 -5.19 3.97 -12.93
N ARG A 74 -4.66 4.41 -14.06
CA ARG A 74 -4.23 5.80 -14.25
C ARG A 74 -5.37 6.79 -14.03
N GLU A 75 -6.60 6.42 -14.39
CA GLU A 75 -7.77 7.30 -14.29
C GLU A 75 -8.22 7.53 -12.85
N VAL A 76 -7.91 6.60 -11.95
CA VAL A 76 -8.44 6.63 -10.58
C VAL A 76 -7.38 6.65 -9.49
N MET A 77 -6.11 6.48 -9.83
CA MET A 77 -5.02 6.55 -8.85
C MET A 77 -4.86 7.96 -8.28
N THR A 78 -4.18 8.05 -7.15
CA THR A 78 -3.66 9.33 -6.67
C THR A 78 -2.30 9.55 -7.36
N PRO A 79 -2.17 10.56 -8.23
CA PRO A 79 -0.92 10.82 -8.92
C PRO A 79 0.09 11.50 -8.00
N ASN A 80 1.37 11.33 -8.29
CA ASN A 80 2.47 11.98 -7.56
C ASN A 80 2.31 11.86 -6.04
N PRO A 81 2.25 10.64 -5.50
CA PRO A 81 2.02 10.46 -4.08
C PRO A 81 3.16 11.04 -3.25
N ILE A 82 2.83 11.49 -2.05
CA ILE A 82 3.84 11.95 -1.10
C ILE A 82 4.64 10.73 -0.66
N CYS A 83 5.97 10.81 -0.80
CA CYS A 83 6.90 9.74 -0.47
C CYS A 83 7.80 10.17 0.68
N VAL A 84 8.37 9.20 1.38
CA VAL A 84 9.34 9.47 2.45
C VAL A 84 10.59 8.62 2.24
N PRO A 85 11.76 9.11 2.72
CA PRO A 85 12.97 8.30 2.69
C PRO A 85 12.87 7.11 3.66
N PRO A 86 13.62 6.03 3.42
CA PRO A 86 13.54 4.83 4.25
C PRO A 86 13.98 5.04 5.71
N GLU A 87 14.82 6.01 5.97
CA GLU A 87 15.29 6.36 7.31
C GLU A 87 14.33 7.22 8.12
N THR A 88 13.20 7.63 7.55
CA THR A 88 12.15 8.36 8.26
C THR A 88 11.69 7.57 9.49
N LEU A 89 11.57 8.25 10.63
CA LEU A 89 11.07 7.60 11.84
C LEU A 89 9.58 7.30 11.72
N VAL A 90 9.17 6.18 12.30
CA VAL A 90 7.76 5.76 12.28
C VAL A 90 6.85 6.85 12.84
N SER A 91 7.26 7.50 13.95
CA SER A 91 6.46 8.58 14.55
C SER A 91 6.24 9.75 13.58
N ASP A 92 7.28 10.14 12.85
CA ASP A 92 7.18 11.24 11.89
C ASP A 92 6.26 10.86 10.72
N ALA A 93 6.36 9.63 10.24
CA ALA A 93 5.50 9.13 9.18
C ALA A 93 4.02 9.10 9.61
N VAL A 94 3.76 8.65 10.84
CA VAL A 94 2.38 8.63 11.38
C VAL A 94 1.80 10.04 11.47
N VAL A 95 2.59 11.01 11.95
CA VAL A 95 2.14 12.42 12.01
C VAL A 95 1.80 12.91 10.62
N LEU A 96 2.65 12.66 9.63
CA LEU A 96 2.40 13.05 8.25
C LEU A 96 1.10 12.44 7.71
N MET A 97 0.89 11.16 7.97
CA MET A 97 -0.32 10.46 7.53
C MET A 97 -1.58 11.04 8.17
N LEU A 98 -1.53 11.33 9.48
CA LEU A 98 -2.65 11.96 10.18
C LEU A 98 -2.96 13.36 9.67
N GLU A 99 -1.91 14.15 9.42
CA GLU A 99 -2.08 15.51 8.90
C GLU A 99 -2.67 15.54 7.50
N ARG A 100 -2.29 14.58 6.66
CA ARG A 100 -2.70 14.54 5.25
C ARG A 100 -3.92 13.65 5.00
N GLY A 101 -4.32 12.84 5.96
CA GLY A 101 -5.51 11.98 5.85
C GLY A 101 -5.33 10.75 4.98
N PHE A 102 -4.13 10.25 4.80
CA PHE A 102 -3.90 9.00 4.07
C PHE A 102 -3.20 7.96 4.94
N ARG A 103 -3.24 6.70 4.50
CA ARG A 103 -2.82 5.53 5.29
C ARG A 103 -1.63 4.78 4.71
N HIS A 104 -1.10 5.25 3.59
CA HIS A 104 -0.03 4.58 2.86
C HIS A 104 0.98 5.61 2.38
N LEU A 105 2.27 5.33 2.60
CA LEU A 105 3.38 6.19 2.18
C LEU A 105 4.39 5.36 1.41
N PRO A 106 4.63 5.65 0.13
CA PRO A 106 5.74 5.02 -0.57
C PRO A 106 7.09 5.44 0.04
N LEU A 107 8.01 4.47 0.12
CA LEU A 107 9.38 4.69 0.55
C LEU A 107 10.27 4.79 -0.67
N VAL A 108 10.99 5.91 -0.80
CA VAL A 108 11.82 6.18 -1.97
C VAL A 108 13.20 6.64 -1.53
N ALA A 109 14.24 6.02 -2.09
CA ALA A 109 15.63 6.43 -1.90
C ALA A 109 16.18 6.86 -3.25
N GLY A 110 16.37 8.16 -3.46
CA GLY A 110 16.73 8.71 -4.77
C GLY A 110 15.64 8.40 -5.79
N ALA A 111 15.99 7.69 -6.85
CA ALA A 111 15.02 7.28 -7.88
C ALA A 111 14.43 5.88 -7.63
N LYS A 112 14.86 5.21 -6.56
CA LYS A 112 14.46 3.83 -6.29
C LYS A 112 13.32 3.76 -5.28
N VAL A 113 12.25 3.06 -5.67
CA VAL A 113 11.13 2.76 -4.78
C VAL A 113 11.46 1.50 -3.98
N LEU A 114 11.34 1.56 -2.66
CA LEU A 114 11.72 0.47 -1.76
C LEU A 114 10.53 -0.30 -1.20
N GLY A 115 9.35 0.31 -1.17
CA GLY A 115 8.16 -0.32 -0.62
C GLY A 115 7.13 0.72 -0.22
N VAL A 116 6.16 0.29 0.58
CA VAL A 116 5.08 1.15 1.08
C VAL A 116 4.94 0.92 2.59
N PHE A 117 4.92 2.01 3.34
CA PHE A 117 4.61 2.01 4.76
C PHE A 117 3.10 2.27 4.93
N SER A 118 2.43 1.41 5.70
CA SER A 118 1.01 1.56 5.99
C SER A 118 0.78 1.80 7.48
N VAL A 119 -0.42 2.29 7.82
CA VAL A 119 -0.83 2.47 9.23
C VAL A 119 -0.60 1.19 10.04
N ARG A 120 -0.81 0.04 9.41
CA ARG A 120 -0.64 -1.27 10.04
C ARG A 120 0.80 -1.50 10.51
N ASP A 121 1.78 -1.00 9.78
CA ASP A 121 3.20 -1.14 10.12
C ASP A 121 3.59 -0.28 11.31
N ALA A 122 2.75 0.70 11.68
CA ALA A 122 2.98 1.59 12.81
C ALA A 122 2.56 0.99 14.15
N LEU A 123 1.85 -0.14 14.16
CA LEU A 123 1.37 -0.77 15.40
C LEU A 123 2.53 -1.23 16.28
N PRO A 124 2.38 -1.14 17.61
CA PRO A 124 3.37 -1.72 18.51
C PRO A 124 3.62 -3.18 18.20
N ARG A 125 4.85 -3.63 18.49
CA ARG A 125 5.31 -4.98 18.14
C ARG A 125 4.36 -6.09 18.62
N GLU A 126 3.85 -5.98 19.84
CA GLU A 126 2.95 -6.97 20.42
C GLU A 126 1.61 -7.03 19.67
N ILE A 127 1.09 -5.86 19.30
CA ILE A 127 -0.16 -5.77 18.52
C ILE A 127 0.08 -6.30 17.11
N GLY A 128 1.20 -5.95 16.49
CA GLY A 128 1.58 -6.46 15.17
C GLY A 128 1.66 -7.97 15.15
N ALA A 129 2.27 -8.58 16.17
CA ALA A 129 2.36 -10.04 16.31
C ALA A 129 0.97 -10.66 16.46
N ALA A 130 0.08 -10.06 17.25
CA ALA A 130 -1.28 -10.56 17.44
C ALA A 130 -2.09 -10.48 16.14
N VAL A 131 -1.95 -9.40 15.38
CA VAL A 131 -2.61 -9.24 14.08
C VAL A 131 -2.13 -10.33 13.12
N SER A 132 -0.82 -10.56 13.04
CA SER A 132 -0.24 -11.60 12.17
C SER A 132 -0.72 -13.00 12.53
N LEU A 133 -0.81 -13.28 13.83
CA LEU A 133 -1.32 -14.57 14.30
C LEU A 133 -2.80 -14.75 13.96
N SER A 134 -3.60 -13.71 14.12
CA SER A 134 -5.02 -13.74 13.77
C SER A 134 -5.20 -14.02 12.27
N GLU A 135 -4.44 -13.37 11.42
CA GLU A 135 -4.48 -13.59 9.97
C GLU A 135 -4.09 -15.02 9.60
N PHE A 136 -3.05 -15.55 10.25
CA PHE A 136 -2.63 -16.92 10.03
C PHE A 136 -3.74 -17.91 10.40
N ARG A 137 -4.43 -17.69 11.52
CA ARG A 137 -5.55 -18.52 11.94
C ARG A 137 -6.71 -18.48 10.95
N GLU A 138 -7.02 -17.32 10.41
CA GLU A 138 -8.04 -17.19 9.38
C GLU A 138 -7.68 -18.00 8.13
N GLN A 139 -6.44 -17.88 7.66
CA GLN A 139 -5.96 -18.62 6.49
C GLN A 139 -6.03 -20.14 6.71
N VAL A 140 -5.67 -20.60 7.89
CA VAL A 140 -5.75 -22.02 8.26
C VAL A 140 -7.20 -22.49 8.27
N ASN A 141 -8.10 -21.72 8.86
CA ASN A 141 -9.52 -22.04 8.90
C ASN A 141 -10.12 -22.12 7.50
N ASP A 142 -9.78 -21.17 6.63
CA ASP A 142 -10.25 -21.17 5.24
C ASP A 142 -9.74 -22.39 4.47
N ALA A 143 -8.50 -22.79 4.72
CA ALA A 143 -7.92 -23.98 4.08
C ALA A 143 -8.54 -25.29 4.58
N LEU A 144 -9.01 -25.31 5.82
CA LEU A 144 -9.62 -26.50 6.43
C LEU A 144 -11.14 -26.54 6.24
N GLY A 145 -11.73 -25.42 5.97
CA GLY A 145 -13.17 -25.30 5.74
C GLY A 145 -13.56 -25.77 4.38
#